data_0dba85c94125b9486080c2eaaa3f3d65
#
_entry.id   0dba85c94125b9486080c2eaaa3f3d65
#
_cell.length_a   1.000
_cell.length_b   1.000
_cell.length_c   1.000
_cell.angle_alpha   90.00
_cell.angle_beta   90.00
_cell.angle_gamma   90.00
#
_symmetry.space_group_name_H-M   'P 1'
#
loop_
_entity.id
_entity.type
_entity.pdbx_description
1 polymer ?
#
loop_
_entity_poly.entity_id
_entity_poly.type
_entity_poly.pdbx_seq_one_letter_code
_entity_poly.pdbx_strand_id
1 'polypeptide(L)'
;MIFIANTFGWRYLFLAIALTPSGTFGQIGQSWQERAEAGSAFAQANLGIMYAQGEGVPEDDAEAVKWFRLAAEQGHAAAQYSLGVMYAAGDGVPQSYITAHAWWNIASASGHGNASRNLAVIERRLEISEIEEAQALALELNKTI
;
A
#
# COMPACT_ATOMS: atom_id res chain seq x y z
N MET A 1 -43.75 -27.78 -35.45
CA MET A 1 -42.52 -26.92 -35.32
C MET A 1 -42.24 -26.73 -33.87
N ILE A 2 -41.25 -27.44 -33.39
CA ILE A 2 -40.86 -27.38 -31.96
C ILE A 2 -39.59 -26.52 -31.89
N PHE A 3 -39.71 -25.32 -31.30
CA PHE A 3 -38.56 -24.52 -30.99
C PHE A 3 -37.96 -25.00 -29.67
N ILE A 4 -36.86 -25.73 -29.76
CA ILE A 4 -36.05 -26.05 -28.57
C ILE A 4 -35.21 -24.81 -28.31
N ALA A 5 -35.57 -24.05 -27.31
CA ALA A 5 -34.77 -22.95 -26.80
C ALA A 5 -33.52 -23.53 -26.12
N ASN A 6 -32.40 -23.38 -26.79
CA ASN A 6 -31.11 -23.83 -26.30
C ASN A 6 -30.60 -22.83 -25.24
N THR A 7 -30.74 -23.20 -23.97
CA THR A 7 -30.38 -22.37 -22.79
C THR A 7 -28.88 -22.29 -22.52
N PHE A 8 -28.01 -22.62 -23.50
CA PHE A 8 -26.57 -22.65 -23.31
C PHE A 8 -25.80 -21.47 -23.92
N GLY A 9 -26.48 -20.43 -24.44
CA GLY A 9 -25.84 -19.35 -25.21
C GLY A 9 -25.39 -18.11 -24.45
N TRP A 10 -25.64 -17.98 -23.15
CA TRP A 10 -25.46 -16.69 -22.47
C TRP A 10 -24.21 -16.60 -21.57
N ARG A 11 -23.44 -17.66 -21.46
CA ARG A 11 -22.21 -17.64 -20.61
C ARG A 11 -20.95 -17.17 -21.33
N TYR A 12 -20.98 -16.95 -22.64
CA TYR A 12 -19.80 -16.54 -23.41
C TYR A 12 -19.90 -15.13 -24.01
N LEU A 13 -20.95 -14.36 -23.68
CA LEU A 13 -21.17 -13.03 -24.25
C LEU A 13 -20.61 -11.87 -23.42
N PHE A 14 -19.89 -12.17 -22.33
CA PHE A 14 -19.21 -11.17 -21.51
C PHE A 14 -17.69 -11.07 -21.73
N LEU A 15 -17.16 -11.75 -22.73
CA LEU A 15 -15.71 -11.77 -22.99
C LEU A 15 -15.29 -10.92 -24.21
N ALA A 16 -16.14 -10.07 -24.71
CA ALA A 16 -15.86 -9.29 -25.91
C ALA A 16 -16.29 -7.81 -25.81
N ILE A 17 -16.02 -7.16 -24.68
CA ILE A 17 -16.10 -5.71 -24.61
C ILE A 17 -14.94 -5.23 -23.77
N ALA A 18 -13.85 -4.91 -24.41
CA ALA A 18 -12.94 -3.81 -24.10
C ALA A 18 -11.71 -3.85 -25.02
N LEU A 19 -11.91 -3.85 -26.32
CA LEU A 19 -10.91 -3.34 -27.24
C LEU A 19 -11.28 -1.89 -27.53
N THR A 20 -11.15 -1.01 -26.53
CA THR A 20 -11.01 0.41 -26.78
C THR A 20 -9.52 0.75 -26.68
N PRO A 21 -8.91 1.30 -27.73
CA PRO A 21 -7.51 1.73 -27.69
C PRO A 21 -7.38 3.09 -27.01
N SER A 22 -7.87 3.21 -25.81
CA SER A 22 -7.76 4.45 -25.04
C SER A 22 -7.18 4.14 -23.66
N GLY A 23 -5.86 4.19 -23.60
CA GLY A 23 -5.16 4.41 -22.36
C GLY A 23 -4.32 3.26 -21.84
N THR A 24 -3.07 3.24 -22.27
CA THR A 24 -2.00 2.47 -21.66
C THR A 24 -1.88 2.68 -20.15
N PHE A 25 -2.32 3.82 -19.61
CA PHE A 25 -2.30 4.12 -18.18
C PHE A 25 -3.36 3.33 -17.38
N GLY A 26 -4.59 3.21 -17.86
CA GLY A 26 -5.63 2.43 -17.17
C GLY A 26 -5.33 0.92 -17.14
N GLN A 27 -4.69 0.37 -18.17
CA GLN A 27 -4.31 -1.04 -18.20
C GLN A 27 -3.16 -1.36 -17.25
N ILE A 28 -2.22 -0.44 -17.05
CA ILE A 28 -1.12 -0.61 -16.08
C ILE A 28 -1.70 -0.67 -14.66
N GLY A 29 -2.62 0.24 -14.31
CA GLY A 29 -3.29 0.25 -13.01
C GLY A 29 -4.07 -1.02 -12.73
N GLN A 30 -4.85 -1.51 -13.69
CA GLN A 30 -5.59 -2.78 -13.56
C GLN A 30 -4.65 -3.97 -13.35
N SER A 31 -3.54 -4.07 -14.08
CA SER A 31 -2.57 -5.14 -13.90
C SER A 31 -1.91 -5.10 -12.51
N TRP A 32 -1.60 -3.92 -11.96
CA TRP A 32 -1.06 -3.80 -10.61
C TRP A 32 -2.11 -4.15 -9.56
N GLN A 33 -3.36 -3.73 -9.76
CA GLN A 33 -4.46 -4.06 -8.86
C GLN A 33 -4.69 -5.57 -8.76
N GLU A 34 -4.81 -6.28 -9.89
CA GLU A 34 -4.98 -7.73 -9.90
C GLU A 34 -3.86 -8.46 -9.16
N ARG A 35 -2.61 -8.03 -9.34
CA ARG A 35 -1.46 -8.64 -8.67
C ARG A 35 -1.41 -8.29 -7.18
N ALA A 36 -1.83 -7.09 -6.80
CA ALA A 36 -1.92 -6.65 -5.42
C ALA A 36 -3.03 -7.41 -4.67
N GLU A 37 -4.18 -7.59 -5.30
CA GLU A 37 -5.30 -8.41 -4.78
C GLU A 37 -4.92 -9.89 -4.67
N ALA A 38 -4.04 -10.37 -5.56
CA ALA A 38 -3.45 -11.71 -5.47
C ALA A 38 -2.39 -11.85 -4.36
N GLY A 39 -2.10 -10.77 -3.61
CA GLY A 39 -1.24 -10.80 -2.43
C GLY A 39 0.23 -10.45 -2.68
N SER A 40 0.61 -9.98 -3.87
CA SER A 40 1.98 -9.57 -4.14
C SER A 40 2.34 -8.29 -3.39
N ALA A 41 3.22 -8.38 -2.39
CA ALA A 41 3.69 -7.22 -1.62
C ALA A 41 4.32 -6.13 -2.50
N PHE A 42 5.05 -6.52 -3.52
CA PHE A 42 5.62 -5.59 -4.50
C PHE A 42 4.53 -4.85 -5.28
N ALA A 43 3.48 -5.55 -5.73
CA ALA A 43 2.37 -4.94 -6.44
C ALA A 43 1.54 -4.03 -5.52
N GLN A 44 1.33 -4.44 -4.27
CA GLN A 44 0.66 -3.63 -3.25
C GLN A 44 1.43 -2.33 -2.98
N ALA A 45 2.75 -2.40 -2.83
CA ALA A 45 3.58 -1.21 -2.65
C ALA A 45 3.49 -0.26 -3.86
N ASN A 46 3.54 -0.78 -5.10
CA ASN A 46 3.38 0.03 -6.30
C ASN A 46 1.98 0.66 -6.39
N LEU A 47 0.93 -0.10 -6.07
CA LEU A 47 -0.43 0.42 -6.06
C LEU A 47 -0.62 1.51 -5.00
N GLY A 48 0.02 1.37 -3.84
CA GLY A 48 0.08 2.43 -2.84
C GLY A 48 0.72 3.71 -3.37
N ILE A 49 1.83 3.61 -4.10
CA ILE A 49 2.48 4.76 -4.75
C ILE A 49 1.54 5.40 -5.79
N MET A 50 0.88 4.59 -6.60
CA MET A 50 -0.05 5.10 -7.63
C MET A 50 -1.19 5.90 -7.01
N TYR A 51 -1.79 5.43 -5.91
CA TYR A 51 -2.82 6.18 -5.19
C TYR A 51 -2.28 7.43 -4.51
N ALA A 52 -1.09 7.40 -3.92
CA ALA A 52 -0.47 8.56 -3.28
C ALA A 52 -0.07 9.66 -4.28
N GLN A 53 0.16 9.32 -5.54
CA GLN A 53 0.61 10.25 -6.58
C GLN A 53 -0.45 10.55 -7.63
N GLY A 54 -1.58 9.83 -7.62
CA GLY A 54 -2.61 9.94 -8.66
C GLY A 54 -2.13 9.45 -10.03
N GLU A 55 -1.21 8.47 -10.06
CA GLU A 55 -0.65 7.93 -11.30
C GLU A 55 -1.47 6.75 -11.83
N GLY A 56 -2.26 6.96 -12.86
CA GLY A 56 -3.11 5.95 -13.48
C GLY A 56 -4.39 5.62 -12.70
N VAL A 57 -4.53 6.16 -11.49
CA VAL A 57 -5.71 6.14 -10.63
C VAL A 57 -5.93 7.52 -10.04
N PRO A 58 -7.15 7.91 -9.63
CA PRO A 58 -7.35 9.14 -8.86
C PRO A 58 -6.52 9.09 -7.57
N GLU A 59 -5.92 10.23 -7.20
CA GLU A 59 -5.18 10.38 -5.94
C GLU A 59 -6.11 10.10 -4.74
N ASP A 60 -5.67 9.19 -3.86
CA ASP A 60 -6.39 8.81 -2.65
C ASP A 60 -5.38 8.29 -1.60
N ASP A 61 -5.03 9.16 -0.66
CA ASP A 61 -4.07 8.83 0.40
C ASP A 61 -4.59 7.74 1.34
N ALA A 62 -5.90 7.65 1.56
CA ALA A 62 -6.47 6.61 2.41
C ALA A 62 -6.35 5.22 1.74
N GLU A 63 -6.57 5.14 0.43
CA GLU A 63 -6.31 3.92 -0.33
C GLU A 63 -4.80 3.61 -0.38
N ALA A 64 -3.94 4.61 -0.56
CA ALA A 64 -2.49 4.43 -0.52
C ALA A 64 -2.03 3.79 0.81
N VAL A 65 -2.52 4.30 1.94
CA VAL A 65 -2.23 3.74 3.28
C VAL A 65 -2.64 2.28 3.39
N LYS A 66 -3.82 1.91 2.89
CA LYS A 66 -4.28 0.51 2.92
C LYS A 66 -3.33 -0.41 2.16
N TRP A 67 -2.95 -0.03 0.95
CA TRP A 67 -2.07 -0.85 0.12
C TRP A 67 -0.64 -0.91 0.67
N PHE A 68 -0.10 0.21 1.18
CA PHE A 68 1.19 0.19 1.86
C PHE A 68 1.16 -0.68 3.11
N ARG A 69 0.07 -0.69 3.88
CA ARG A 69 -0.06 -1.53 5.07
C ARG A 69 0.00 -3.01 4.71
N LEU A 70 -0.76 -3.44 3.70
CA LEU A 70 -0.72 -4.84 3.24
C LEU A 70 0.68 -5.27 2.81
N ALA A 71 1.43 -4.42 2.11
CA ALA A 71 2.80 -4.70 1.71
C ALA A 71 3.76 -4.69 2.93
N ALA A 72 3.60 -3.74 3.83
CA ALA A 72 4.43 -3.59 5.03
C ALA A 72 4.30 -4.79 5.99
N GLU A 73 3.09 -5.31 6.16
CA GLU A 73 2.78 -6.50 6.94
C GLU A 73 3.39 -7.77 6.33
N GLN A 74 3.79 -7.75 5.07
CA GLN A 74 4.56 -8.80 4.41
C GLN A 74 6.07 -8.55 4.44
N GLY A 75 6.54 -7.56 5.21
CA GLY A 75 7.96 -7.25 5.35
C GLY A 75 8.54 -6.37 4.23
N HIS A 76 7.71 -5.72 3.39
CA HIS A 76 8.20 -4.86 2.32
C HIS A 76 8.73 -3.54 2.88
N ALA A 77 10.05 -3.41 3.00
CA ALA A 77 10.72 -2.29 3.69
C ALA A 77 10.38 -0.90 3.11
N ALA A 78 10.24 -0.78 1.79
CA ALA A 78 9.84 0.50 1.18
C ALA A 78 8.40 0.90 1.54
N ALA A 79 7.47 -0.07 1.66
CA ALA A 79 6.10 0.20 2.10
C ALA A 79 6.06 0.58 3.58
N GLN A 80 6.86 -0.06 4.43
CA GLN A 80 7.03 0.31 5.83
C GLN A 80 7.55 1.75 5.96
N TYR A 81 8.53 2.12 5.15
CA TYR A 81 9.03 3.49 5.09
C TYR A 81 7.93 4.47 4.66
N SER A 82 7.18 4.15 3.60
CA SER A 82 6.09 5.00 3.09
C SER A 82 4.99 5.20 4.12
N LEU A 83 4.60 4.15 4.86
CA LEU A 83 3.67 4.29 5.99
C LEU A 83 4.19 5.26 7.05
N GLY A 84 5.45 5.15 7.41
CA GLY A 84 6.06 6.09 8.34
C GLY A 84 5.96 7.55 7.86
N VAL A 85 6.15 7.79 6.55
CA VAL A 85 5.99 9.13 5.95
C VAL A 85 4.55 9.60 6.05
N MET A 86 3.56 8.76 5.68
CA MET A 86 2.15 9.12 5.73
C MET A 86 1.67 9.40 7.17
N TYR A 87 2.10 8.62 8.14
CA TYR A 87 1.79 8.90 9.55
C TYR A 87 2.48 10.16 10.07
N ALA A 88 3.69 10.47 9.64
CA ALA A 88 4.37 11.70 10.03
C ALA A 88 3.73 12.96 9.42
N ALA A 89 3.20 12.85 8.21
CA ALA A 89 2.50 13.94 7.52
C ALA A 89 1.01 14.05 7.94
N GLY A 90 0.37 12.94 8.25
CA GLY A 90 -1.08 12.85 8.45
C GLY A 90 -1.84 12.69 7.14
N ASP A 91 -1.21 12.12 6.12
CA ASP A 91 -1.79 11.90 4.79
C ASP A 91 -2.58 10.59 4.81
N GLY A 92 -3.89 10.66 4.60
CA GLY A 92 -4.80 9.51 4.63
C GLY A 92 -5.00 8.82 6.00
N VAL A 93 -4.29 9.27 7.02
CA VAL A 93 -4.36 8.81 8.42
C VAL A 93 -4.19 9.95 9.40
N PRO A 94 -4.68 9.85 10.64
CA PRO A 94 -4.34 10.82 11.69
C PRO A 94 -2.82 10.89 11.90
N GLN A 95 -2.27 12.11 11.97
CA GLN A 95 -0.85 12.29 12.20
C GLN A 95 -0.39 11.65 13.52
N SER A 96 0.69 10.88 13.46
CA SER A 96 1.29 10.23 14.64
C SER A 96 2.78 10.02 14.44
N TYR A 97 3.59 10.79 15.16
CA TYR A 97 5.05 10.62 15.13
C TYR A 97 5.50 9.31 15.81
N ILE A 98 4.76 8.84 16.80
CA ILE A 98 5.02 7.54 17.47
C ILE A 98 4.85 6.41 16.46
N THR A 99 3.74 6.40 15.70
CA THR A 99 3.49 5.38 14.69
C THR A 99 4.47 5.50 13.52
N ALA A 100 4.82 6.71 13.11
CA ALA A 100 5.84 6.95 12.09
C ALA A 100 7.21 6.38 12.50
N HIS A 101 7.62 6.66 13.74
CA HIS A 101 8.86 6.12 14.30
C HIS A 101 8.84 4.59 14.31
N ALA A 102 7.73 3.97 14.75
CA ALA A 102 7.61 2.50 14.79
C ALA A 102 7.81 1.88 13.40
N TRP A 103 7.15 2.41 12.37
CA TRP A 103 7.31 1.92 11.00
C TRP A 103 8.72 2.15 10.44
N TRP A 104 9.32 3.33 10.69
CA TRP A 104 10.70 3.59 10.26
C TRP A 104 11.72 2.73 11.01
N ASN A 105 11.46 2.38 12.26
CA ASN A 105 12.32 1.45 13.03
C ASN A 105 12.35 0.08 12.34
N ILE A 106 11.19 -0.46 11.97
CA ILE A 106 11.09 -1.76 11.26
C ILE A 106 11.77 -1.68 9.89
N ALA A 107 11.50 -0.63 9.11
CA ALA A 107 12.11 -0.44 7.80
C ALA A 107 13.64 -0.28 7.88
N SER A 108 14.13 0.44 8.90
CA SER A 108 15.56 0.62 9.16
C SER A 108 16.25 -0.70 9.51
N ALA A 109 15.61 -1.53 10.34
CA ALA A 109 16.10 -2.86 10.68
C ALA A 109 16.21 -3.77 9.43
N SER A 110 15.38 -3.53 8.42
CA SER A 110 15.42 -4.19 7.12
C SER A 110 16.39 -3.53 6.12
N GLY A 111 17.20 -2.56 6.57
CA GLY A 111 18.22 -1.91 5.76
C GLY A 111 17.75 -0.71 4.93
N HIS A 112 16.56 -0.16 5.19
CA HIS A 112 16.06 1.01 4.45
C HIS A 112 16.73 2.31 4.94
N GLY A 113 17.74 2.81 4.20
CA GLY A 113 18.59 3.91 4.63
C GLY A 113 17.86 5.24 4.90
N ASN A 114 16.79 5.56 4.14
CA ASN A 114 16.00 6.76 4.39
C ASN A 114 15.20 6.67 5.70
N ALA A 115 14.75 5.47 6.09
CA ALA A 115 14.09 5.24 7.37
C ALA A 115 15.02 5.57 8.54
N SER A 116 16.29 5.13 8.49
CA SER A 116 17.29 5.44 9.50
C SER A 116 17.54 6.96 9.63
N ARG A 117 17.53 7.68 8.49
CA ARG A 117 17.68 9.15 8.52
C ARG A 117 16.47 9.83 9.16
N ASN A 118 15.26 9.37 8.82
CA ASN A 118 14.02 9.92 9.37
C ASN A 118 13.91 9.64 10.87
N LEU A 119 14.33 8.46 11.35
CA LEU A 119 14.43 8.15 12.76
C LEU A 119 15.29 9.18 13.49
N ALA A 120 16.52 9.42 13.03
CA ALA A 120 17.42 10.38 13.65
C ALA A 120 16.85 11.81 13.69
N VAL A 121 15.97 12.17 12.76
CA VAL A 121 15.30 13.48 12.73
C VAL A 121 14.15 13.52 13.72
N ILE A 122 13.30 12.48 13.76
CA ILE A 122 12.07 12.49 14.56
C ILE A 122 12.37 12.30 16.05
N GLU A 123 13.41 11.53 16.39
CA GLU A 123 13.86 11.32 17.80
C GLU A 123 14.29 12.63 18.48
N ARG A 124 14.67 13.65 17.72
CA ARG A 124 14.95 14.98 18.26
C ARG A 124 13.70 15.75 18.65
N ARG A 125 12.53 15.30 18.24
CA ARG A 125 11.23 15.96 18.48
C ARG A 125 10.39 15.22 19.51
N LEU A 126 10.67 13.93 19.71
CA LEU A 126 9.96 13.07 20.64
C LEU A 126 10.59 13.10 22.03
N GLU A 127 9.77 12.99 23.05
CA GLU A 127 10.24 12.72 24.41
C GLU A 127 10.70 11.27 24.55
N ILE A 128 11.49 10.98 25.59
CA ILE A 128 12.02 9.63 25.82
C ILE A 128 10.89 8.61 25.98
N SER A 129 9.81 8.97 26.68
CA SER A 129 8.63 8.12 26.87
C SER A 129 7.92 7.80 25.53
N GLU A 130 7.86 8.75 24.60
CA GLU A 130 7.27 8.56 23.28
C GLU A 130 8.14 7.64 22.39
N ILE A 131 9.47 7.74 22.52
CA ILE A 131 10.41 6.85 21.83
C ILE A 131 10.26 5.42 22.36
N GLU A 132 10.13 5.25 23.68
CA GLU A 132 9.89 3.94 24.29
C GLU A 132 8.56 3.32 23.82
N GLU A 133 7.50 4.12 23.76
CA GLU A 133 6.20 3.71 23.22
C GLU A 133 6.30 3.30 21.73
N ALA A 134 6.99 4.09 20.93
CA ALA A 134 7.21 3.79 19.52
C ALA A 134 8.02 2.51 19.31
N GLN A 135 9.03 2.27 20.13
CA GLN A 135 9.82 1.03 20.10
C GLN A 135 8.98 -0.19 20.51
N ALA A 136 8.14 -0.06 21.54
CA ALA A 136 7.21 -1.10 21.95
C ALA A 136 6.20 -1.41 20.82
N LEU A 137 5.66 -0.38 20.17
CA LEU A 137 4.78 -0.55 19.02
C LEU A 137 5.48 -1.25 17.84
N ALA A 138 6.74 -0.88 17.56
CA ALA A 138 7.52 -1.54 16.51
C ALA A 138 7.70 -3.05 16.79
N LEU A 139 7.94 -3.43 18.04
CA LEU A 139 8.05 -4.83 18.44
C LEU A 139 6.72 -5.58 18.25
N GLU A 140 5.59 -4.97 18.59
CA GLU A 140 4.27 -5.57 18.36
C GLU A 140 3.97 -5.75 16.87
N LEU A 141 4.19 -4.73 16.06
CA LEU A 141 4.01 -4.79 14.61
C LEU A 141 4.89 -5.87 13.97
N ASN A 142 6.14 -5.97 14.41
CA ASN A 142 7.09 -6.94 13.86
C ASN A 142 6.77 -8.41 14.20
N LYS A 143 5.92 -8.68 15.20
CA LYS A 143 5.43 -10.03 15.50
C LYS A 143 4.43 -10.54 14.45
N THR A 144 3.81 -9.63 13.71
CA THR A 144 2.78 -9.95 12.70
C THR A 144 3.37 -10.05 11.28
N ILE A 145 4.61 -9.64 11.10
CA ILE A 145 5.38 -9.69 9.85
C ILE A 145 6.17 -11.00 9.80
#